data_4b26398f0a5be2be66fc0eae1e178edc
#
_entry.id   4b26398f0a5be2be66fc0eae1e178edc
#
_cell.length_a   1.000
_cell.length_b   1.000
_cell.length_c   1.000
_cell.angle_alpha   90.00
_cell.angle_beta   90.00
_cell.angle_gamma   90.00
#
_symmetry.space_group_name_H-M   'P 1'
#
loop_
_entity.id
_entity.type
_entity.pdbx_description
1 polymer ?
#
loop_
_entity_poly.entity_id
_entity_poly.type
_entity_poly.pdbx_seq_one_letter_code
_entity_poly.pdbx_strand_id
1 'polypeptide(L)'
;MRGLAALLLIAAFLGAIVVFLLYPELDLAVGGNMLGSDGRFLLALSRPAELLHDATPYWVGICIAFFVLAAILRLLGRPIGSLGVWQALYVAAVFAIGPGLLTNTLLKDHSGRPRPVDVLQFRGSNVYVAPFAFDGDCDHNCSFVAGDPSAAFALTAPALLLPARRRKWGIAAALGFGIAVGLLRMYQGGHFLSDVIFGAIFSLGTVVLLHWLMFRPDGTPRVARAGTGPSESGNLPLSSPRASG
;
A
#
# COMPACT_ATOMS: atom_id res chain seq x y z
N MET A 1 19.82 0.05 1.58
CA MET A 1 18.52 0.42 2.16
C MET A 1 17.33 -0.45 1.70
N ARG A 2 17.19 -0.75 0.38
CA ARG A 2 16.05 -1.56 -0.13
C ARG A 2 16.05 -3.00 0.38
N GLY A 3 17.22 -3.66 0.40
CA GLY A 3 17.32 -5.02 0.95
C GLY A 3 16.94 -5.11 2.42
N LEU A 4 17.36 -4.14 3.23
CA LEU A 4 16.99 -4.06 4.64
C LEU A 4 15.47 -3.88 4.81
N ALA A 5 14.84 -2.99 4.02
CA ALA A 5 13.38 -2.82 4.08
C ALA A 5 12.63 -4.11 3.71
N ALA A 6 13.08 -4.82 2.68
CA ALA A 6 12.48 -6.10 2.30
C ALA A 6 12.66 -7.16 3.40
N LEU A 7 13.85 -7.27 3.99
CA LEU A 7 14.12 -8.19 5.11
C LEU A 7 13.26 -7.88 6.33
N LEU A 8 13.13 -6.60 6.68
CA LEU A 8 12.28 -6.18 7.80
C LEU A 8 10.80 -6.49 7.55
N LEU A 9 10.32 -6.31 6.32
CA LEU A 9 8.93 -6.65 5.97
C LEU A 9 8.69 -8.17 5.99
N ILE A 10 9.64 -8.97 5.51
CA ILE A 10 9.56 -10.43 5.59
C ILE A 10 9.58 -10.88 7.06
N ALA A 11 10.48 -10.32 7.87
CA ALA A 11 10.54 -10.63 9.30
C ALA A 11 9.25 -10.22 10.03
N ALA A 12 8.70 -9.04 9.71
CA ALA A 12 7.42 -8.59 10.25
C ALA A 12 6.26 -9.50 9.84
N PHE A 13 6.23 -9.94 8.58
CA PHE A 13 5.21 -10.87 8.07
C PHE A 13 5.28 -12.21 8.78
N LEU A 14 6.46 -12.84 8.83
CA LEU A 14 6.65 -14.12 9.50
C LEU A 14 6.37 -14.01 11.00
N GLY A 15 6.84 -12.94 11.65
CA GLY A 15 6.57 -12.68 13.07
C GLY A 15 5.08 -12.50 13.34
N ALA A 16 4.37 -11.75 12.50
CA ALA A 16 2.92 -11.57 12.63
C ALA A 16 2.17 -12.91 12.45
N ILE A 17 2.54 -13.72 11.45
CA ILE A 17 1.97 -15.07 11.28
C ILE A 17 2.17 -15.89 12.57
N VAL A 18 3.38 -15.97 13.08
CA VAL A 18 3.68 -16.75 14.30
C VAL A 18 2.86 -16.24 15.48
N VAL A 19 2.81 -14.94 15.69
CA VAL A 19 2.04 -14.33 16.80
C VAL A 19 0.56 -14.70 16.72
N PHE A 20 -0.08 -14.50 15.57
CA PHE A 20 -1.53 -14.76 15.44
C PHE A 20 -1.90 -16.24 15.29
N LEU A 21 -0.94 -17.12 14.93
CA LEU A 21 -1.13 -18.57 15.02
C LEU A 21 -1.04 -19.08 16.46
N LEU A 22 -0.11 -18.52 17.26
CA LEU A 22 0.06 -18.92 18.66
C LEU A 22 -0.94 -18.27 19.61
N TYR A 23 -1.40 -17.07 19.29
CA TYR A 23 -2.29 -16.25 20.12
C TYR A 23 -3.45 -15.69 19.28
N PRO A 24 -4.34 -16.54 18.72
CA PRO A 24 -5.45 -16.09 17.89
C PRO A 24 -6.43 -15.19 18.65
N GLU A 25 -6.54 -15.35 19.97
CA GLU A 25 -7.36 -14.54 20.87
C GLU A 25 -6.85 -13.10 21.06
N LEU A 26 -5.64 -12.77 20.62
CA LEU A 26 -5.08 -11.42 20.71
C LEU A 26 -5.99 -10.38 20.04
N ASP A 27 -6.58 -10.74 18.90
CA ASP A 27 -7.53 -9.89 18.20
C ASP A 27 -8.77 -9.57 19.05
N LEU A 28 -9.30 -10.58 19.76
CA LEU A 28 -10.44 -10.40 20.65
C LEU A 28 -10.05 -9.59 21.89
N ALA A 29 -8.88 -9.85 22.48
CA ALA A 29 -8.39 -9.11 23.63
C ALA A 29 -8.20 -7.62 23.32
N VAL A 30 -7.59 -7.31 22.17
CA VAL A 30 -7.41 -5.91 21.73
C VAL A 30 -8.74 -5.26 21.37
N GLY A 31 -9.63 -5.96 20.64
CA GLY A 31 -10.96 -5.46 20.30
C GLY A 31 -11.80 -5.18 21.53
N GLY A 32 -11.72 -6.03 22.57
CA GLY A 32 -12.43 -5.83 23.85
C GLY A 32 -12.04 -4.53 24.56
N ASN A 33 -10.76 -4.11 24.46
CA ASN A 33 -10.29 -2.84 25.02
C ASN A 33 -10.80 -1.59 24.26
N MET A 34 -11.46 -1.77 23.13
CA MET A 34 -12.02 -0.68 22.32
C MET A 34 -13.53 -0.50 22.50
N LEU A 35 -14.11 -1.27 23.42
CA LEU A 35 -15.54 -1.15 23.77
C LEU A 35 -15.77 -0.05 24.79
N GLY A 36 -16.87 0.67 24.64
CA GLY A 36 -17.40 1.58 25.66
C GLY A 36 -18.14 0.82 26.77
N SER A 37 -18.56 1.56 27.80
CA SER A 37 -19.32 1.01 28.92
C SER A 37 -20.66 0.39 28.54
N ASP A 38 -21.22 0.78 27.39
CA ASP A 38 -22.41 0.23 26.77
C ASP A 38 -22.19 -1.07 26.00
N GLY A 39 -20.91 -1.52 25.91
CA GLY A 39 -20.47 -2.71 25.18
C GLY A 39 -20.49 -2.55 23.67
N ARG A 40 -20.53 -1.32 23.14
CA ARG A 40 -20.33 -1.00 21.73
C ARG A 40 -18.93 -0.48 21.51
N PHE A 41 -18.42 -0.61 20.30
CA PHE A 41 -17.16 0.01 19.91
C PHE A 41 -17.27 1.54 20.04
N LEU A 42 -16.22 2.17 20.60
CA LEU A 42 -16.22 3.60 20.97
C LEU A 42 -16.57 4.54 19.81
N LEU A 43 -16.24 4.17 18.59
CA LEU A 43 -16.51 4.97 17.38
C LEU A 43 -17.52 4.31 16.43
N ALA A 44 -18.28 3.30 16.87
CA ALA A 44 -19.25 2.58 16.03
C ALA A 44 -20.26 3.51 15.35
N LEU A 45 -20.70 4.58 16.06
CA LEU A 45 -21.66 5.56 15.56
C LEU A 45 -21.01 6.89 15.14
N SER A 46 -19.69 6.91 14.95
CA SER A 46 -18.96 8.14 14.57
C SER A 46 -19.17 8.47 13.09
N ARG A 47 -20.02 9.45 12.82
CA ARG A 47 -20.28 9.93 11.45
C ARG A 47 -19.02 10.37 10.70
N PRO A 48 -18.04 11.12 11.30
CA PRO A 48 -16.80 11.43 10.63
C PRO A 48 -15.97 10.21 10.25
N ALA A 49 -15.95 9.17 11.10
CA ALA A 49 -15.23 7.93 10.84
C ALA A 49 -15.87 7.12 9.71
N GLU A 50 -17.21 7.08 9.66
CA GLU A 50 -17.97 6.47 8.56
C GLU A 50 -17.72 7.20 7.23
N LEU A 51 -17.78 8.52 7.20
CA LEU A 51 -17.49 9.32 6.01
C LEU A 51 -16.07 9.09 5.48
N LEU A 52 -15.09 8.94 6.36
CA LEU A 52 -13.73 8.61 5.95
C LEU A 52 -13.66 7.23 5.28
N HIS A 53 -14.36 6.24 5.83
CA HIS A 53 -14.46 4.91 5.24
C HIS A 53 -15.10 4.96 3.85
N ASP A 54 -16.27 5.58 3.75
CA ASP A 54 -17.02 5.69 2.49
C ASP A 54 -16.24 6.46 1.41
N ALA A 55 -15.41 7.44 1.81
CA ALA A 55 -14.58 8.20 0.91
C ALA A 55 -13.36 7.43 0.39
N THR A 56 -12.93 6.36 1.08
CA THR A 56 -11.66 5.65 0.74
C THR A 56 -11.61 5.15 -0.71
N PRO A 57 -12.61 4.45 -1.27
CA PRO A 57 -12.53 3.98 -2.65
C PRO A 57 -12.47 5.13 -3.66
N TYR A 58 -13.11 6.25 -3.37
CA TYR A 58 -13.12 7.43 -4.26
C TYR A 58 -11.75 8.10 -4.30
N TRP A 59 -11.12 8.41 -3.16
CA TRP A 59 -9.81 9.04 -3.17
C TRP A 59 -8.72 8.11 -3.70
N VAL A 60 -8.81 6.80 -3.50
CA VAL A 60 -7.92 5.81 -4.12
C VAL A 60 -8.07 5.85 -5.64
N GLY A 61 -9.31 5.83 -6.15
CA GLY A 61 -9.60 5.95 -7.59
C GLY A 61 -9.07 7.27 -8.17
N ILE A 62 -9.27 8.37 -7.47
CA ILE A 62 -8.74 9.71 -7.86
C ILE A 62 -7.21 9.69 -7.90
N CYS A 63 -6.54 9.08 -6.92
CA CYS A 63 -5.09 8.94 -6.93
C CYS A 63 -4.60 8.15 -8.15
N ILE A 64 -5.20 7.01 -8.43
CA ILE A 64 -4.85 6.20 -9.61
C ILE A 64 -5.05 7.02 -10.89
N ALA A 65 -6.22 7.63 -11.07
CA ALA A 65 -6.54 8.43 -12.25
C ALA A 65 -5.57 9.60 -12.42
N PHE A 66 -5.24 10.31 -11.34
CA PHE A 66 -4.28 11.42 -11.36
C PHE A 66 -2.90 10.97 -11.84
N PHE A 67 -2.37 9.87 -11.29
CA PHE A 67 -1.03 9.41 -11.67
C PHE A 67 -1.01 8.80 -13.08
N VAL A 68 -2.07 8.13 -13.52
CA VAL A 68 -2.19 7.67 -14.91
C VAL A 68 -2.26 8.87 -15.88
N LEU A 69 -3.08 9.87 -15.58
CA LEU A 69 -3.16 11.11 -16.36
C LEU A 69 -1.81 11.84 -16.40
N ALA A 70 -1.11 11.93 -15.28
CA ALA A 70 0.22 12.53 -15.22
C ALA A 70 1.23 11.81 -16.13
N ALA A 71 1.18 10.47 -16.19
CA ALA A 71 1.99 9.68 -17.12
C ALA A 71 1.65 9.99 -18.58
N ILE A 72 0.37 10.02 -18.92
CA ILE A 72 -0.10 10.33 -20.28
C ILE A 72 0.31 11.75 -20.70
N LEU A 73 0.08 12.76 -19.85
CA LEU A 73 0.47 14.14 -20.13
C LEU A 73 1.98 14.28 -20.32
N ARG A 74 2.78 13.54 -19.54
CA ARG A 74 4.24 13.51 -19.72
C ARG A 74 4.63 12.95 -21.10
N LEU A 75 3.97 11.89 -21.57
CA LEU A 75 4.21 11.31 -22.89
C LEU A 75 3.80 12.26 -24.02
N LEU A 76 2.76 13.09 -23.80
CA LEU A 76 2.31 14.10 -24.75
C LEU A 76 3.11 15.41 -24.70
N GLY A 77 4.24 15.46 -23.98
CA GLY A 77 5.08 16.64 -23.84
C GLY A 77 4.53 17.73 -22.94
N ARG A 78 3.49 17.43 -22.14
CA ARG A 78 2.83 18.37 -21.18
C ARG A 78 3.02 17.90 -19.73
N PRO A 79 4.24 17.86 -19.18
CA PRO A 79 4.50 17.25 -17.89
C PRO A 79 3.91 18.04 -16.73
N ILE A 80 3.43 17.32 -15.71
CA ILE A 80 3.08 17.89 -14.40
C ILE A 80 4.34 17.93 -13.53
N GLY A 81 4.92 19.09 -13.39
CA GLY A 81 6.16 19.31 -12.62
C GLY A 81 7.32 18.41 -13.10
N SER A 82 8.10 17.87 -12.16
CA SER A 82 9.24 16.99 -12.43
C SER A 82 8.89 15.50 -12.45
N LEU A 83 7.61 15.14 -12.36
CA LEU A 83 7.16 13.76 -12.30
C LEU A 83 7.43 13.04 -13.64
N GLY A 84 8.22 11.99 -13.59
CA GLY A 84 8.50 11.13 -14.77
C GLY A 84 7.40 10.09 -14.98
N VAL A 85 7.31 9.55 -16.22
CA VAL A 85 6.33 8.51 -16.58
C VAL A 85 6.39 7.31 -15.62
N TRP A 86 7.60 6.80 -15.37
CA TRP A 86 7.80 5.62 -14.54
C TRP A 86 7.45 5.86 -13.07
N GLN A 87 7.70 7.07 -12.54
CA GLN A 87 7.29 7.44 -11.20
C GLN A 87 5.75 7.51 -11.09
N ALA A 88 5.08 8.08 -12.08
CA ALA A 88 3.63 8.15 -12.10
C ALA A 88 3.00 6.74 -12.21
N LEU A 89 3.48 5.91 -13.14
CA LEU A 89 3.01 4.53 -13.29
C LEU A 89 3.28 3.68 -12.04
N TYR A 90 4.40 3.89 -11.38
CA TYR A 90 4.72 3.21 -10.11
C TYR A 90 3.68 3.49 -9.04
N VAL A 91 3.33 4.76 -8.81
CA VAL A 91 2.34 5.11 -7.78
C VAL A 91 0.97 4.55 -8.17
N ALA A 92 0.54 4.72 -9.42
CA ALA A 92 -0.72 4.14 -9.90
C ALA A 92 -0.77 2.62 -9.70
N ALA A 93 0.31 1.91 -10.04
CA ALA A 93 0.42 0.46 -9.88
C ALA A 93 0.38 0.03 -8.41
N VAL A 94 1.03 0.77 -7.49
CA VAL A 94 0.96 0.48 -6.05
C VAL A 94 -0.47 0.53 -5.55
N PHE A 95 -1.23 1.57 -5.89
CA PHE A 95 -2.63 1.69 -5.46
C PHE A 95 -3.54 0.64 -6.11
N ALA A 96 -3.33 0.35 -7.39
CA ALA A 96 -4.13 -0.63 -8.11
C ALA A 96 -3.87 -2.06 -7.62
N ILE A 97 -2.60 -2.42 -7.36
CA ILE A 97 -2.22 -3.80 -6.98
C ILE A 97 -2.37 -4.00 -5.47
N GLY A 98 -1.82 -3.12 -4.63
CA GLY A 98 -1.85 -3.27 -3.17
C GLY A 98 -3.28 -3.18 -2.62
N PRO A 99 -3.80 -1.96 -2.39
CA PRO A 99 -5.15 -1.82 -1.85
C PRO A 99 -6.25 -2.29 -2.82
N GLY A 100 -6.09 -2.12 -4.12
CA GLY A 100 -7.10 -2.51 -5.11
C GLY A 100 -7.23 -4.02 -5.23
N LEU A 101 -6.26 -4.66 -5.88
CA LEU A 101 -6.34 -6.08 -6.23
C LEU A 101 -6.12 -6.99 -5.02
N LEU A 102 -4.97 -6.86 -4.32
CA LEU A 102 -4.62 -7.79 -3.25
C LEU A 102 -5.57 -7.66 -2.06
N THR A 103 -5.82 -6.44 -1.60
CA THR A 103 -6.62 -6.22 -0.40
C THR A 103 -8.11 -6.35 -0.67
N ASN A 104 -8.66 -5.54 -1.57
CA ASN A 104 -10.12 -5.48 -1.73
C ASN A 104 -10.69 -6.60 -2.60
N THR A 105 -9.97 -7.07 -3.63
CA THR A 105 -10.52 -8.10 -4.53
C THR A 105 -10.15 -9.51 -4.09
N LEU A 106 -8.87 -9.78 -3.78
CA LEU A 106 -8.44 -11.15 -3.50
C LEU A 106 -8.67 -11.57 -2.05
N LEU A 107 -8.26 -10.75 -1.08
CA LEU A 107 -8.32 -11.17 0.33
C LEU A 107 -9.68 -10.89 0.96
N LYS A 108 -10.25 -9.72 0.72
CA LYS A 108 -11.47 -9.27 1.39
C LYS A 108 -12.71 -10.06 0.96
N ASP A 109 -12.81 -10.44 -0.31
CA ASP A 109 -13.95 -11.18 -0.84
C ASP A 109 -13.83 -12.71 -0.65
N HIS A 110 -12.65 -13.20 -0.23
CA HIS A 110 -12.41 -14.63 -0.09
C HIS A 110 -12.00 -15.07 1.32
N SER A 111 -11.92 -14.11 2.28
CA SER A 111 -11.45 -14.45 3.63
C SER A 111 -12.50 -15.13 4.51
N GLY A 112 -13.78 -14.98 4.20
CA GLY A 112 -14.88 -15.47 5.04
C GLY A 112 -14.95 -14.86 6.43
N ARG A 113 -14.01 -14.00 6.82
CA ARG A 113 -13.83 -13.50 8.19
C ARG A 113 -14.85 -12.41 8.55
N PRO A 114 -15.74 -12.61 9.57
CA PRO A 114 -16.65 -11.58 10.03
C PRO A 114 -15.89 -10.41 10.68
N ARG A 115 -16.51 -9.23 10.69
CA ARG A 115 -15.96 -8.05 11.35
C ARG A 115 -16.10 -8.12 12.87
N PRO A 116 -15.30 -7.36 13.64
CA PRO A 116 -15.44 -7.32 15.10
C PRO A 116 -16.88 -7.04 15.58
N VAL A 117 -17.59 -6.10 14.94
CA VAL A 117 -18.99 -5.78 15.32
C VAL A 117 -19.95 -6.95 15.12
N ASP A 118 -19.59 -7.92 14.28
CA ASP A 118 -20.47 -9.02 13.89
C ASP A 118 -20.22 -10.30 14.70
N VAL A 119 -19.16 -10.36 15.55
CA VAL A 119 -18.84 -11.59 16.29
C VAL A 119 -19.54 -11.67 17.65
N LEU A 120 -19.82 -12.89 18.08
CA LEU A 120 -20.51 -13.20 19.35
C LEU A 120 -19.85 -12.54 20.57
N GLN A 121 -18.52 -12.47 20.60
CA GLN A 121 -17.77 -11.85 21.70
C GLN A 121 -18.07 -10.35 21.87
N PHE A 122 -18.52 -9.70 20.81
CA PHE A 122 -18.87 -8.26 20.80
C PHE A 122 -20.34 -8.02 20.47
N ARG A 123 -21.22 -8.97 20.86
CA ARG A 123 -22.67 -8.93 20.71
C ARG A 123 -23.20 -9.05 19.27
N GLY A 124 -22.38 -9.52 18.33
CA GLY A 124 -22.82 -9.92 17.01
C GLY A 124 -23.41 -11.34 17.00
N SER A 125 -23.61 -11.89 15.83
CA SER A 125 -24.21 -13.21 15.61
C SER A 125 -23.24 -14.26 15.06
N ASN A 126 -22.07 -13.85 14.59
CA ASN A 126 -21.13 -14.74 13.90
C ASN A 126 -20.05 -15.28 14.86
N VAL A 127 -19.52 -16.44 14.54
CA VAL A 127 -18.37 -17.02 15.24
C VAL A 127 -17.10 -16.25 14.82
N TYR A 128 -16.20 -15.98 15.78
CA TYR A 128 -14.89 -15.41 15.47
C TYR A 128 -14.07 -16.38 14.62
N VAL A 129 -13.44 -15.86 13.58
CA VAL A 129 -12.54 -16.58 12.68
C VAL A 129 -11.14 -15.99 12.79
N ALA A 130 -10.12 -16.84 13.03
CA ALA A 130 -8.73 -16.42 13.09
C ALA A 130 -8.22 -15.94 11.72
N PRO A 131 -7.17 -15.08 11.65
CA PRO A 131 -6.58 -14.71 10.39
C PRO A 131 -6.04 -15.95 9.64
N PHE A 132 -6.23 -16.01 8.33
CA PHE A 132 -5.85 -17.12 7.43
C PHE A 132 -6.62 -18.44 7.61
N ALA A 133 -7.66 -18.51 8.42
CA ALA A 133 -8.48 -19.72 8.53
C ALA A 133 -9.34 -19.92 7.26
N PHE A 134 -9.87 -18.87 6.66
CA PHE A 134 -10.68 -18.89 5.43
C PHE A 134 -11.92 -19.79 5.48
N ASP A 135 -12.47 -20.05 6.66
CA ASP A 135 -13.58 -20.96 6.92
C ASP A 135 -14.80 -20.26 7.55
N GLY A 136 -14.87 -18.95 7.48
CA GLY A 136 -15.98 -18.17 8.03
C GLY A 136 -17.13 -17.95 7.04
N ASP A 137 -18.26 -17.50 7.58
CA ASP A 137 -19.54 -17.36 6.86
C ASP A 137 -19.75 -15.97 6.24
N CYS A 138 -18.73 -15.12 6.19
CA CYS A 138 -18.82 -13.81 5.55
C CYS A 138 -18.68 -13.94 4.03
N ASP A 139 -19.78 -13.69 3.30
CA ASP A 139 -19.83 -13.86 1.84
C ASP A 139 -19.18 -12.72 1.06
N HIS A 140 -19.16 -11.50 1.61
CA HIS A 140 -18.71 -10.32 0.88
C HIS A 140 -18.22 -9.20 1.80
N ASN A 141 -17.22 -8.44 1.35
CA ASN A 141 -16.65 -7.30 2.09
C ASN A 141 -16.23 -7.66 3.52
N CYS A 142 -15.56 -8.81 3.66
CA CYS A 142 -15.15 -9.39 4.92
C CYS A 142 -14.06 -8.58 5.64
N SER A 143 -13.70 -8.99 6.88
CA SER A 143 -12.78 -8.21 7.71
C SER A 143 -11.33 -8.27 7.23
N PHE A 144 -10.84 -9.45 6.81
CA PHE A 144 -9.42 -9.66 6.48
C PHE A 144 -9.15 -9.42 5.00
N VAL A 145 -8.26 -8.52 4.65
CA VAL A 145 -7.47 -7.57 5.47
C VAL A 145 -8.09 -6.17 5.39
N ALA A 146 -7.62 -5.25 6.27
CA ALA A 146 -8.16 -3.91 6.35
C ALA A 146 -7.83 -3.05 5.11
N GLY A 147 -8.85 -2.67 4.33
CA GLY A 147 -8.71 -1.94 3.06
C GLY A 147 -8.29 -0.48 3.23
N ASP A 148 -8.97 0.26 4.14
CA ASP A 148 -8.69 1.68 4.37
C ASP A 148 -7.26 1.92 4.89
N PRO A 149 -6.77 1.17 5.90
CA PRO A 149 -5.37 1.24 6.30
C PRO A 149 -4.41 0.86 5.17
N SER A 150 -4.70 -0.19 4.38
CA SER A 150 -3.87 -0.57 3.22
C SER A 150 -3.70 0.59 2.25
N ALA A 151 -4.79 1.28 1.91
CA ALA A 151 -4.76 2.45 1.04
C ALA A 151 -3.96 3.61 1.66
N ALA A 152 -4.11 3.85 2.97
CA ALA A 152 -3.34 4.86 3.69
C ALA A 152 -1.83 4.54 3.71
N PHE A 153 -1.44 3.29 3.96
CA PHE A 153 -0.03 2.85 3.90
C PHE A 153 0.56 2.92 2.49
N ALA A 154 -0.26 2.76 1.42
CA ALA A 154 0.19 2.92 0.04
C ALA A 154 0.70 4.34 -0.28
N LEU A 155 0.32 5.37 0.51
CA LEU A 155 0.86 6.73 0.41
C LEU A 155 2.38 6.80 0.65
N THR A 156 3.01 5.75 1.18
CA THR A 156 4.47 5.64 1.21
C THR A 156 5.09 5.59 -0.18
N ALA A 157 4.36 5.17 -1.22
CA ALA A 157 4.86 5.15 -2.60
C ALA A 157 5.19 6.55 -3.13
N PRO A 158 4.27 7.54 -3.16
CA PRO A 158 4.64 8.90 -3.54
C PRO A 158 5.66 9.52 -2.57
N ALA A 159 5.63 9.18 -1.27
CA ALA A 159 6.61 9.67 -0.30
C ALA A 159 8.04 9.22 -0.62
N LEU A 160 8.23 8.01 -1.17
CA LEU A 160 9.54 7.52 -1.63
C LEU A 160 10.11 8.32 -2.81
N LEU A 161 9.28 8.97 -3.60
CA LEU A 161 9.67 9.78 -4.75
C LEU A 161 10.06 11.21 -4.36
N LEU A 162 9.83 11.63 -3.11
CA LEU A 162 10.22 12.94 -2.61
C LEU A 162 11.75 13.12 -2.62
N PRO A 163 12.25 14.37 -2.76
CA PRO A 163 13.66 14.68 -2.57
C PRO A 163 14.18 14.16 -1.23
N ALA A 164 15.44 13.71 -1.17
CA ALA A 164 16.05 13.06 -0.01
C ALA A 164 15.81 13.80 1.32
N ARG A 165 15.85 15.14 1.30
CA ARG A 165 15.62 16.01 2.48
C ARG A 165 14.20 15.84 3.06
N ARG A 166 13.17 15.65 2.22
CA ARG A 166 11.75 15.56 2.63
C ARG A 166 11.26 14.11 2.75
N ARG A 167 11.95 13.15 2.12
CA ARG A 167 11.52 11.76 2.01
C ARG A 167 11.24 11.11 3.35
N LYS A 168 12.13 11.25 4.32
CA LYS A 168 11.94 10.66 5.65
C LYS A 168 10.67 11.17 6.35
N TRP A 169 10.37 12.45 6.20
CA TRP A 169 9.17 13.06 6.79
C TRP A 169 7.90 12.64 6.05
N GLY A 170 7.96 12.53 4.71
CA GLY A 170 6.87 12.01 3.91
C GLY A 170 6.53 10.56 4.26
N ILE A 171 7.55 9.70 4.41
CA ILE A 171 7.36 8.31 4.84
C ILE A 171 6.78 8.26 6.26
N ALA A 172 7.34 9.02 7.20
CA ALA A 172 6.84 9.06 8.58
C ALA A 172 5.37 9.52 8.64
N ALA A 173 5.01 10.55 7.86
CA ALA A 173 3.62 11.03 7.76
C ALA A 173 2.69 9.97 7.16
N ALA A 174 3.09 9.28 6.09
CA ALA A 174 2.30 8.22 5.48
C ALA A 174 2.09 7.03 6.42
N LEU A 175 3.14 6.59 7.12
CA LEU A 175 3.04 5.53 8.12
C LEU A 175 2.15 5.95 9.29
N GLY A 176 2.34 7.15 9.84
CA GLY A 176 1.51 7.70 10.91
C GLY A 176 0.04 7.79 10.51
N PHE A 177 -0.24 8.24 9.29
CA PHE A 177 -1.60 8.27 8.75
C PHE A 177 -2.19 6.86 8.61
N GLY A 178 -1.44 5.88 8.10
CA GLY A 178 -1.86 4.49 8.01
C GLY A 178 -2.20 3.89 9.37
N ILE A 179 -1.37 4.16 10.39
CA ILE A 179 -1.63 3.74 11.78
C ILE A 179 -2.91 4.40 12.31
N ALA A 180 -3.07 5.72 12.12
CA ALA A 180 -4.24 6.45 12.57
C ALA A 180 -5.54 5.92 11.94
N VAL A 181 -5.54 5.67 10.64
CA VAL A 181 -6.68 5.05 9.93
C VAL A 181 -6.93 3.64 10.44
N GLY A 182 -5.87 2.85 10.68
CA GLY A 182 -5.99 1.50 11.26
C GLY A 182 -6.67 1.51 12.62
N LEU A 183 -6.19 2.36 13.54
CA LEU A 183 -6.78 2.52 14.86
C LEU A 183 -8.24 3.00 14.77
N LEU A 184 -8.53 3.97 13.91
CA LEU A 184 -9.89 4.45 13.69
C LEU A 184 -10.83 3.30 13.30
N ARG A 185 -10.41 2.45 12.34
CA ARG A 185 -11.21 1.29 11.90
C ARG A 185 -11.39 0.25 12.99
N MET A 186 -10.38 0.04 13.85
CA MET A 186 -10.50 -0.85 15.00
C MET A 186 -11.47 -0.29 16.05
N TYR A 187 -11.39 1.00 16.38
CA TYR A 187 -12.35 1.67 17.28
C TYR A 187 -13.78 1.73 16.75
N GLN A 188 -13.98 1.62 15.44
CA GLN A 188 -15.31 1.44 14.83
C GLN A 188 -15.80 -0.01 14.91
N GLY A 189 -14.95 -0.98 15.27
CA GLY A 189 -15.24 -2.41 15.17
C GLY A 189 -15.29 -2.94 13.72
N GLY A 190 -14.70 -2.21 12.78
CA GLY A 190 -14.65 -2.60 11.37
C GLY A 190 -13.58 -3.64 11.07
N HIS A 191 -12.48 -3.65 11.84
CA HIS A 191 -11.33 -4.53 11.61
C HIS A 191 -10.67 -4.95 12.92
N PHE A 192 -10.09 -6.15 12.94
CA PHE A 192 -9.23 -6.63 14.00
C PHE A 192 -7.80 -6.07 13.87
N LEU A 193 -6.99 -6.22 14.93
CA LEU A 193 -5.58 -5.84 14.93
C LEU A 193 -4.79 -6.55 13.82
N SER A 194 -5.00 -7.84 13.66
CA SER A 194 -4.36 -8.63 12.60
C SER A 194 -4.70 -8.12 11.20
N ASP A 195 -5.96 -7.74 10.95
CA ASP A 195 -6.39 -7.20 9.64
C ASP A 195 -5.61 -5.93 9.27
N VAL A 196 -5.37 -5.06 10.25
CA VAL A 196 -4.61 -3.81 10.07
C VAL A 196 -3.13 -4.09 9.85
N ILE A 197 -2.54 -4.99 10.64
CA ILE A 197 -1.12 -5.36 10.52
C ILE A 197 -0.84 -6.00 9.17
N PHE A 198 -1.64 -7.01 8.76
CA PHE A 198 -1.44 -7.65 7.46
C PHE A 198 -1.77 -6.71 6.29
N GLY A 199 -2.77 -5.84 6.43
CA GLY A 199 -3.05 -4.78 5.47
C GLY A 199 -1.86 -3.84 5.26
N ALA A 200 -1.19 -3.44 6.34
CA ALA A 200 0.05 -2.65 6.29
C ALA A 200 1.19 -3.41 5.60
N ILE A 201 1.43 -4.67 5.99
CA ILE A 201 2.50 -5.50 5.44
C ILE A 201 2.32 -5.74 3.95
N PHE A 202 1.12 -6.08 3.48
CA PHE A 202 0.85 -6.30 2.05
C PHE A 202 0.97 -5.02 1.24
N SER A 203 0.48 -3.89 1.77
CA SER A 203 0.60 -2.60 1.11
C SER A 203 2.06 -2.14 1.00
N LEU A 204 2.80 -2.15 2.12
CA LEU A 204 4.22 -1.79 2.14
C LEU A 204 5.08 -2.77 1.35
N GLY A 205 4.74 -4.07 1.36
CA GLY A 205 5.36 -5.09 0.53
C GLY A 205 5.22 -4.77 -0.95
N THR A 206 4.01 -4.39 -1.39
CA THR A 206 3.74 -3.95 -2.77
C THR A 206 4.56 -2.70 -3.13
N VAL A 207 4.63 -1.71 -2.22
CA VAL A 207 5.44 -0.50 -2.39
C VAL A 207 6.91 -0.85 -2.61
N VAL A 208 7.50 -1.69 -1.75
CA VAL A 208 8.92 -2.06 -1.83
C VAL A 208 9.20 -2.92 -3.05
N LEU A 209 8.35 -3.91 -3.34
CA LEU A 209 8.49 -4.83 -4.47
C LEU A 209 8.43 -4.07 -5.80
N LEU A 210 7.40 -3.27 -6.03
CA LEU A 210 7.25 -2.51 -7.27
C LEU A 210 8.38 -1.47 -7.42
N HIS A 211 8.78 -0.82 -6.32
CA HIS A 211 9.91 0.07 -6.37
C HIS A 211 11.22 -0.66 -6.74
N TRP A 212 11.42 -1.87 -6.22
CA TRP A 212 12.58 -2.71 -6.58
C TRP A 212 12.53 -3.18 -8.04
N LEU A 213 11.37 -3.58 -8.54
CA LEU A 213 11.18 -4.02 -9.91
C LEU A 213 11.34 -2.88 -10.93
N MET A 214 10.82 -1.70 -10.62
CA MET A 214 10.75 -0.59 -11.57
C MET A 214 11.98 0.33 -11.56
N PHE A 215 12.69 0.44 -10.43
CA PHE A 215 13.80 1.37 -10.28
C PHE A 215 15.11 0.68 -9.89
N ARG A 216 16.24 1.28 -10.30
CA ARG A 216 17.59 0.91 -9.86
C ARG A 216 17.91 1.54 -8.50
N PRO A 217 19.03 1.17 -7.85
CA PRO A 217 19.46 1.77 -6.57
C PRO A 217 19.67 3.29 -6.64
N ASP A 218 20.04 3.82 -7.78
CA ASP A 218 20.24 5.24 -8.07
C ASP A 218 18.92 6.01 -8.30
N GLY A 219 17.77 5.30 -8.30
CA GLY A 219 16.44 5.89 -8.54
C GLY A 219 16.07 6.01 -10.02
N THR A 220 16.94 5.59 -10.94
CA THR A 220 16.63 5.59 -12.38
C THR A 220 15.72 4.41 -12.74
N PRO A 221 14.78 4.58 -13.71
CA PRO A 221 13.93 3.48 -14.17
C PRO A 221 14.78 2.38 -14.84
N ARG A 222 14.44 1.11 -14.58
CA ARG A 222 15.16 -0.05 -15.19
C ARG A 222 15.00 -0.13 -16.71
N VAL A 223 13.83 0.29 -17.22
CA VAL A 223 13.49 0.20 -18.66
C VAL A 223 14.15 1.31 -19.50
N ALA A 224 14.57 2.43 -18.88
CA ALA A 224 15.12 3.59 -19.61
C ALA A 224 16.46 3.34 -20.34
N ARG A 225 17.13 2.19 -20.16
CA ARG A 225 18.42 1.87 -20.80
C ARG A 225 18.34 0.95 -22.01
N ALA A 226 17.18 0.45 -22.40
CA ALA A 226 17.08 -0.46 -23.54
C ALA A 226 17.15 0.24 -24.91
N GLY A 227 17.20 1.59 -24.95
CA GLY A 227 17.14 2.38 -26.19
C GLY A 227 18.35 3.26 -26.55
N THR A 228 19.39 3.30 -25.71
CA THR A 228 20.63 4.03 -26.04
C THR A 228 21.77 3.06 -26.25
N GLY A 229 21.78 2.44 -27.43
CA GLY A 229 23.04 1.91 -27.98
C GLY A 229 24.04 3.07 -28.14
N PRO A 230 25.34 2.83 -28.03
CA PRO A 230 26.33 3.87 -28.26
C PRO A 230 26.13 4.42 -29.67
N SER A 231 25.86 5.73 -29.79
CA SER A 231 26.01 6.40 -31.08
C SER A 231 27.49 6.30 -31.44
N GLU A 232 27.81 5.44 -32.39
CA GLU A 232 29.06 5.51 -33.10
C GLU A 232 29.14 6.88 -33.79
N SER A 233 29.71 7.86 -33.10
CA SER A 233 30.27 9.03 -33.74
C SER A 233 31.50 8.57 -34.46
N GLY A 234 31.31 8.16 -35.71
CA GLY A 234 32.40 7.87 -36.62
C GLY A 234 33.27 9.12 -36.80
N ASN A 235 34.39 9.18 -36.10
CA ASN A 235 35.50 10.03 -36.45
C ASN A 235 36.10 9.48 -37.74
N LEU A 236 35.64 10.00 -38.90
CA LEU A 236 36.37 9.90 -40.15
C LEU A 236 37.64 10.75 -40.03
N PRO A 237 38.85 10.18 -40.18
CA PRO A 237 40.06 11.00 -40.23
C PRO A 237 40.08 11.78 -41.55
N LEU A 238 40.07 13.11 -41.44
CA LEU A 238 40.33 13.99 -42.56
C LEU A 238 41.76 13.75 -43.03
N SER A 239 41.91 13.08 -44.18
CA SER A 239 43.16 13.00 -44.92
C SER A 239 43.54 14.39 -45.43
N SER A 240 44.64 14.97 -44.94
CA SER A 240 45.25 16.18 -45.45
C SER A 240 45.90 15.87 -46.83
N PRO A 241 45.70 16.70 -47.87
CA PRO A 241 46.46 16.56 -49.09
C PRO A 241 47.88 17.09 -48.88
N ARG A 242 48.87 16.24 -49.17
CA ARG A 242 50.29 16.69 -49.37
C ARG A 242 50.35 17.61 -50.55
N ALA A 243 50.80 18.84 -50.34
CA ALA A 243 51.32 19.70 -51.43
C ALA A 243 52.70 19.25 -51.79
N SER A 244 52.87 18.88 -53.06
CA SER A 244 54.15 18.74 -53.75
C SER A 244 54.48 20.09 -54.36
N GLY A 245 55.73 20.54 -54.17
CA GLY A 245 56.34 21.69 -54.78
C GLY A 245 57.69 21.91 -54.18
#